data_bfa1750ad37e7da959d25424d5c975eb
#
_entry.id   bfa1750ad37e7da959d25424d5c975eb
#
_cell.length_a   1.000
_cell.length_b   1.000
_cell.length_c   1.000
_cell.angle_alpha   90.00
_cell.angle_beta   90.00
_cell.angle_gamma   90.00
#
_symmetry.space_group_name_H-M   'P 1'
#
loop_
_entity.id
_entity.type
_entity.pdbx_description
1 polymer ?
#
loop_
_entity_poly.entity_id
_entity_poly.type
_entity_poly.pdbx_seq_one_letter_code
_entity_poly.pdbx_strand_id
1 'polypeptide(L)'
;MDYVLTVNAISKSYKRFQALKNLSMHVPKGAVYGFVGKNGSGKTTLIRLICGLQTPTSGSYALYGTENTEKSIQTVRKRIGAVVETPSIYLHMTAEENLKEQYRILGLPSFDGIDEILKLAGLDNTGKKKAKHFSLGMRQRLGIAIALCGNPDFLILDEPA
;
A
#
# COMPACT_ATOMS: atom_id res chain seq x y z
N MET A 1 -15.58 18.48 3.12
CA MET A 1 -14.67 17.52 3.76
C MET A 1 -13.72 16.98 2.70
N ASP A 2 -12.39 17.04 2.93
CA ASP A 2 -11.42 16.55 1.94
C ASP A 2 -11.23 15.04 2.10
N TYR A 3 -11.44 14.31 1.03
CA TYR A 3 -11.23 12.86 0.99
C TYR A 3 -9.94 12.51 0.26
N VAL A 4 -9.16 11.58 0.80
CA VAL A 4 -8.02 10.99 0.09
C VAL A 4 -8.47 9.91 -0.88
N LEU A 5 -9.57 9.23 -0.57
CA LEU A 5 -10.19 8.20 -1.39
C LEU A 5 -11.70 8.37 -1.41
N THR A 6 -12.27 8.36 -2.59
CA THR A 6 -13.71 8.24 -2.83
C THR A 6 -13.97 7.05 -3.72
N VAL A 7 -14.85 6.15 -3.31
CA VAL A 7 -15.25 4.96 -4.10
C VAL A 7 -16.74 5.08 -4.39
N ASN A 8 -17.12 4.97 -5.66
CA ASN A 8 -18.49 5.14 -6.13
C ASN A 8 -18.98 3.88 -6.82
N ALA A 9 -19.90 3.17 -6.16
CA ALA A 9 -20.60 1.99 -6.69
C ALA A 9 -19.68 0.99 -7.39
N ILE A 10 -18.46 0.76 -6.85
CA ILE A 10 -17.46 -0.09 -7.47
C ILE A 10 -17.87 -1.56 -7.38
N SER A 11 -17.71 -2.26 -8.49
CA SER A 11 -17.93 -3.71 -8.58
C SER A 11 -16.75 -4.38 -9.25
N LYS A 12 -16.45 -5.60 -8.83
CA LYS A 12 -15.43 -6.44 -9.45
C LYS A 12 -15.91 -7.87 -9.55
N SER A 13 -15.92 -8.39 -10.76
CA SER A 13 -16.28 -9.77 -11.07
C SER A 13 -15.14 -10.51 -11.74
N TYR A 14 -14.96 -11.76 -11.40
CA TYR A 14 -14.05 -12.71 -12.01
C TYR A 14 -14.87 -13.87 -12.59
N LYS A 15 -15.08 -13.90 -13.90
CA LYS A 15 -15.93 -14.91 -14.55
C LYS A 15 -17.31 -15.03 -13.84
N ARG A 16 -17.51 -16.08 -13.04
CA ARG A 16 -18.77 -16.36 -12.31
C ARG A 16 -18.77 -15.87 -10.86
N PHE A 17 -17.64 -15.34 -10.36
CA PHE A 17 -17.51 -14.89 -8.98
C PHE A 17 -17.49 -13.37 -8.89
N GLN A 18 -18.40 -12.79 -8.12
CA GLN A 18 -18.44 -11.36 -7.85
C GLN A 18 -17.77 -11.06 -6.52
N ALA A 19 -16.56 -10.50 -6.58
CA ALA A 19 -15.76 -10.18 -5.40
C ALA A 19 -16.22 -8.90 -4.70
N LEU A 20 -16.67 -7.90 -5.47
CA LEU A 20 -17.21 -6.64 -4.97
C LEU A 20 -18.51 -6.33 -5.70
N LYS A 21 -19.51 -5.86 -4.95
CA LYS A 21 -20.81 -5.49 -5.48
C LYS A 21 -21.23 -4.12 -4.99
N ASN A 22 -21.24 -3.16 -5.89
CA ASN A 22 -21.79 -1.81 -5.69
C ASN A 22 -21.27 -1.11 -4.42
N LEU A 23 -19.97 -1.28 -4.11
CA LEU A 23 -19.36 -0.71 -2.91
C LEU A 23 -19.13 0.78 -3.08
N SER A 24 -19.57 1.57 -2.11
CA SER A 24 -19.27 3.00 -2.01
C SER A 24 -18.69 3.32 -0.64
N MET A 25 -17.63 4.13 -0.61
CA MET A 25 -17.00 4.56 0.63
C MET A 25 -16.18 5.83 0.43
N HIS A 26 -15.90 6.52 1.51
CA HIS A 26 -15.08 7.73 1.53
C HIS A 26 -14.08 7.66 2.68
N VAL A 27 -12.82 7.94 2.39
CA VAL A 27 -11.76 8.02 3.40
C VAL A 27 -11.35 9.48 3.56
N PRO A 28 -11.64 10.09 4.73
CA PRO A 28 -11.24 11.48 4.98
C PRO A 28 -9.72 11.62 5.06
N LYS A 29 -9.22 12.77 4.63
CA LYS A 29 -7.82 13.13 4.80
C LYS A 29 -7.45 13.18 6.30
N GLY A 30 -6.31 12.59 6.66
CA GLY A 30 -5.80 12.57 8.03
C GLY A 30 -6.52 11.59 8.97
N ALA A 31 -7.45 10.78 8.47
CA ALA A 31 -8.15 9.78 9.28
C ALA A 31 -7.40 8.46 9.35
N VAL A 32 -7.55 7.75 10.47
CA VAL A 32 -7.29 6.31 10.55
C VAL A 32 -8.59 5.60 10.24
N TYR A 33 -8.66 4.93 9.10
CA TYR A 33 -9.87 4.31 8.58
C TYR A 33 -9.78 2.78 8.62
N GLY A 34 -10.60 2.15 9.43
CA GLY A 34 -10.69 0.69 9.51
C GLY A 34 -11.68 0.12 8.50
N PHE A 35 -11.20 -0.72 7.59
CA PHE A 35 -12.03 -1.44 6.64
C PHE A 35 -12.16 -2.92 7.05
N VAL A 36 -13.26 -3.26 7.70
CA VAL A 36 -13.48 -4.55 8.35
C VAL A 36 -14.48 -5.40 7.58
N GLY A 37 -14.22 -6.68 7.46
CA GLY A 37 -15.11 -7.63 6.82
C GLY A 37 -14.61 -9.07 6.97
N LYS A 38 -15.50 -10.04 6.76
CA LYS A 38 -15.15 -11.47 6.79
C LYS A 38 -14.07 -11.80 5.73
N ASN A 39 -13.32 -12.88 5.94
CA ASN A 39 -12.42 -13.39 4.93
C ASN A 39 -13.20 -13.69 3.64
N GLY A 40 -12.65 -13.27 2.50
CA GLY A 40 -13.31 -13.39 1.20
C GLY A 40 -14.36 -12.31 0.91
N SER A 41 -14.52 -11.29 1.75
CA SER A 41 -15.50 -10.19 1.52
C SER A 41 -15.03 -9.16 0.47
N GLY A 42 -13.87 -9.35 -0.15
CA GLY A 42 -13.37 -8.47 -1.20
C GLY A 42 -12.44 -7.34 -0.72
N LYS A 43 -12.01 -7.33 0.54
CA LYS A 43 -11.10 -6.30 1.09
C LYS A 43 -9.82 -6.15 0.25
N THR A 44 -9.09 -7.23 0.07
CA THR A 44 -7.87 -7.25 -0.74
C THR A 44 -8.15 -6.89 -2.21
N THR A 45 -9.31 -7.31 -2.75
CA THR A 45 -9.73 -6.93 -4.10
C THR A 45 -9.88 -5.43 -4.23
N LEU A 46 -10.54 -4.77 -3.29
CA LEU A 46 -10.68 -3.30 -3.28
C LEU A 46 -9.30 -2.62 -3.22
N ILE A 47 -8.42 -3.08 -2.33
CA ILE A 47 -7.06 -2.56 -2.20
C ILE A 47 -6.29 -2.68 -3.52
N ARG A 48 -6.36 -3.83 -4.19
CA ARG A 48 -5.74 -4.04 -5.51
C ARG A 48 -6.28 -3.09 -6.58
N LEU A 49 -7.57 -2.78 -6.57
CA LEU A 49 -8.16 -1.79 -7.48
C LEU A 49 -7.60 -0.39 -7.21
N ILE A 50 -7.57 0.04 -5.96
CA ILE A 50 -7.07 1.37 -5.55
C ILE A 50 -5.58 1.51 -5.91
N CYS A 51 -4.77 0.48 -5.64
CA CYS A 51 -3.34 0.45 -5.96
C CYS A 51 -3.07 0.32 -7.48
N GLY A 52 -4.10 0.13 -8.31
CA GLY A 52 -3.97 0.02 -9.76
C GLY A 52 -3.42 -1.32 -10.25
N LEU A 53 -3.42 -2.34 -9.38
CA LEU A 53 -3.02 -3.71 -9.75
C LEU A 53 -4.10 -4.43 -10.57
N GLN A 54 -5.33 -3.93 -10.51
CA GLN A 54 -6.49 -4.42 -11.25
C GLN A 54 -7.40 -3.25 -11.64
N THR A 55 -8.30 -3.48 -12.59
CA THR A 55 -9.33 -2.54 -13.00
C THR A 55 -10.71 -2.99 -12.51
N PRO A 56 -11.60 -2.07 -12.12
CA PRO A 56 -12.96 -2.41 -11.75
C PRO A 56 -13.76 -2.94 -12.95
N THR A 57 -14.76 -3.76 -12.70
CA THR A 57 -15.74 -4.18 -13.74
C THR A 57 -16.73 -3.07 -14.01
N SER A 58 -17.15 -2.34 -12.98
CA SER A 58 -18.00 -1.15 -13.08
C SER A 58 -17.78 -0.25 -11.85
N GLY A 59 -18.34 0.96 -11.91
CA GLY A 59 -18.10 1.99 -10.91
C GLY A 59 -16.75 2.66 -11.06
N SER A 60 -16.43 3.57 -10.16
CA SER A 60 -15.20 4.35 -10.20
C SER A 60 -14.65 4.61 -8.81
N TYR A 61 -13.41 5.06 -8.75
CA TYR A 61 -12.83 5.66 -7.55
C TYR A 61 -11.98 6.86 -7.92
N ALA A 62 -11.80 7.74 -6.97
CA ALA A 62 -10.90 8.88 -7.09
C ALA A 62 -9.90 8.90 -5.92
N LEU A 63 -8.65 9.21 -6.23
CA LEU A 63 -7.59 9.47 -5.27
C LEU A 63 -7.27 10.96 -5.29
N TYR A 64 -7.40 11.62 -4.15
CA TYR A 64 -7.19 13.08 -4.03
C TYR A 64 -7.97 13.88 -5.10
N GLY A 65 -9.18 13.43 -5.42
CA GLY A 65 -10.04 14.03 -6.45
C GLY A 65 -9.72 13.63 -7.89
N THR A 66 -8.65 12.86 -8.15
CA THR A 66 -8.30 12.35 -9.49
C THR A 66 -8.96 11.01 -9.72
N GLU A 67 -9.79 10.90 -10.75
CA GLU A 67 -10.50 9.65 -11.07
C GLU A 67 -9.59 8.58 -11.64
N ASN A 68 -9.94 7.32 -11.39
CA ASN A 68 -9.19 6.15 -11.84
C ASN A 68 -9.11 6.00 -13.38
N THR A 69 -9.95 6.71 -14.12
CA THR A 69 -9.97 6.76 -15.58
C THR A 69 -9.03 7.82 -16.16
N GLU A 70 -8.56 8.76 -15.34
CA GLU A 70 -7.66 9.81 -15.79
C GLU A 70 -6.22 9.30 -15.93
N LYS A 71 -5.49 9.80 -16.93
CA LYS A 71 -4.07 9.47 -17.14
C LYS A 71 -3.19 9.86 -15.95
N SER A 72 -3.53 10.95 -15.28
CA SER A 72 -2.85 11.48 -14.09
C SER A 72 -2.90 10.58 -12.87
N ILE A 73 -3.82 9.60 -12.84
CA ILE A 73 -3.95 8.68 -11.71
C ILE A 73 -2.65 7.92 -11.38
N GLN A 74 -1.82 7.62 -12.38
CA GLN A 74 -0.54 6.96 -12.17
C GLN A 74 0.43 7.82 -11.35
N THR A 75 0.43 9.12 -11.57
CA THR A 75 1.24 10.06 -10.79
C THR A 75 0.72 10.20 -9.36
N VAL A 76 -0.60 10.24 -9.21
CA VAL A 76 -1.25 10.35 -7.90
C VAL A 76 -0.99 9.11 -7.04
N ARG A 77 -0.99 7.91 -7.64
CA ARG A 77 -0.69 6.66 -6.94
C ARG A 77 0.71 6.61 -6.32
N LYS A 78 1.67 7.37 -6.82
CA LYS A 78 3.02 7.48 -6.21
C LYS A 78 2.99 8.08 -4.80
N ARG A 79 1.90 8.72 -4.41
CA ARG A 79 1.67 9.26 -3.06
C ARG A 79 1.11 8.22 -2.08
N ILE A 80 0.86 6.99 -2.53
CA ILE A 80 0.34 5.90 -1.72
C ILE A 80 1.50 4.98 -1.33
N GLY A 81 1.61 4.67 -0.04
CA GLY A 81 2.36 3.51 0.44
C GLY A 81 1.39 2.35 0.68
N ALA A 82 1.73 1.16 0.22
CA ALA A 82 0.83 0.03 0.39
C ALA A 82 1.57 -1.27 0.72
N VAL A 83 0.98 -2.06 1.61
CA VAL A 83 1.32 -3.46 1.80
C VAL A 83 0.07 -4.27 1.46
N VAL A 84 0.13 -5.03 0.37
CA VAL A 84 -0.98 -5.83 -0.13
C VAL A 84 -0.63 -7.30 0.07
N GLU A 85 -1.38 -7.99 0.93
CA GLU A 85 -1.14 -9.39 1.31
C GLU A 85 0.26 -9.58 1.94
N THR A 86 1.18 -10.17 1.20
CA THR A 86 2.56 -10.41 1.64
C THR A 86 3.49 -9.26 1.24
N PRO A 87 4.33 -8.76 2.15
CA PRO A 87 5.30 -7.75 1.80
C PRO A 87 6.26 -8.21 0.69
N SER A 88 6.43 -7.38 -0.33
CA SER A 88 7.43 -7.59 -1.38
C SER A 88 8.81 -7.17 -0.87
N ILE A 89 9.59 -8.13 -0.35
CA ILE A 89 10.92 -7.89 0.20
C ILE A 89 11.98 -8.70 -0.56
N TYR A 90 13.15 -8.13 -0.70
CA TYR A 90 14.32 -8.82 -1.26
C TYR A 90 15.02 -9.59 -0.15
N LEU A 91 14.85 -10.92 -0.13
CA LEU A 91 15.32 -11.79 0.96
C LEU A 91 16.84 -11.81 1.12
N HIS A 92 17.58 -11.55 0.04
CA HIS A 92 19.06 -11.55 0.04
C HIS A 92 19.66 -10.17 0.38
N MET A 93 18.81 -9.19 0.66
CA MET A 93 19.20 -7.84 1.07
C MET A 93 18.98 -7.63 2.57
N THR A 94 19.71 -6.69 3.16
CA THR A 94 19.45 -6.20 4.52
C THR A 94 18.18 -5.34 4.55
N ALA A 95 17.73 -4.93 5.73
CA ALA A 95 16.63 -3.98 5.84
C ALA A 95 16.95 -2.64 5.13
N GLU A 96 18.14 -2.09 5.39
CA GLU A 96 18.61 -0.86 4.76
C GLU A 96 18.69 -0.98 3.24
N GLU A 97 19.25 -2.07 2.72
CA GLU A 97 19.35 -2.33 1.28
C GLU A 97 17.95 -2.41 0.62
N ASN A 98 16.97 -3.05 1.27
CA ASN A 98 15.59 -3.08 0.82
C ASN A 98 14.97 -1.66 0.71
N LEU A 99 15.20 -0.82 1.71
CA LEU A 99 14.69 0.56 1.67
C LEU A 99 15.40 1.38 0.60
N LYS A 100 16.71 1.25 0.44
CA LYS A 100 17.47 1.91 -0.64
C LYS A 100 16.94 1.53 -2.01
N GLU A 101 16.60 0.25 -2.21
CA GLU A 101 16.01 -0.20 -3.47
C GLU A 101 14.64 0.44 -3.72
N GLN A 102 13.80 0.54 -2.71
CA GLN A 102 12.52 1.24 -2.82
C GLN A 102 12.69 2.74 -3.16
N TYR A 103 13.69 3.40 -2.57
CA TYR A 103 14.01 4.80 -2.91
C TYR A 103 14.41 4.94 -4.38
N ARG A 104 15.19 4.00 -4.93
CA ARG A 104 15.55 3.98 -6.36
C ARG A 104 14.31 3.77 -7.25
N ILE A 105 13.43 2.84 -6.89
CA ILE A 105 12.17 2.58 -7.60
C ILE A 105 11.28 3.81 -7.63
N LEU A 106 11.21 4.55 -6.52
CA LEU A 106 10.46 5.80 -6.42
C LEU A 106 11.14 6.98 -7.14
N GLY A 107 12.39 6.84 -7.55
CA GLY A 107 13.16 7.90 -8.19
C GLY A 107 13.52 9.05 -7.24
N LEU A 108 13.72 8.74 -5.95
CA LEU A 108 14.08 9.75 -4.95
C LEU A 108 15.54 10.19 -5.10
N PRO A 109 15.85 11.48 -4.89
CA PRO A 109 17.17 12.06 -5.18
C PRO A 109 18.27 11.65 -4.17
N SER A 110 17.88 11.21 -2.99
CA SER A 110 18.81 10.80 -1.92
C SER A 110 18.20 9.65 -1.10
N PHE A 111 19.00 9.09 -0.19
CA PHE A 111 18.56 8.08 0.77
C PHE A 111 18.22 8.66 2.16
N ASP A 112 17.98 9.96 2.22
CA ASP A 112 17.62 10.63 3.48
C ASP A 112 16.33 10.06 4.06
N GLY A 113 16.29 9.91 5.38
CA GLY A 113 15.13 9.40 6.10
C GLY A 113 15.09 7.88 6.28
N ILE A 114 16.00 7.11 5.68
CA ILE A 114 16.03 5.64 5.83
C ILE A 114 16.27 5.24 7.30
N ASP A 115 17.18 5.90 7.99
CA ASP A 115 17.50 5.58 9.39
C ASP A 115 16.30 5.81 10.31
N GLU A 116 15.56 6.89 10.09
CA GLU A 116 14.34 7.21 10.82
C GLU A 116 13.24 6.17 10.56
N ILE A 117 13.08 5.73 9.32
CA ILE A 117 12.11 4.68 8.96
C ILE A 117 12.50 3.35 9.61
N LEU A 118 13.76 2.96 9.57
CA LEU A 118 14.26 1.74 10.21
C LEU A 118 14.03 1.78 11.72
N LYS A 119 14.30 2.91 12.36
CA LYS A 119 14.07 3.12 13.79
C LYS A 119 12.58 3.03 14.11
N LEU A 120 11.73 3.69 13.34
CA LEU A 120 10.28 3.64 13.51
C LEU A 120 9.74 2.20 13.39
N ALA A 121 10.29 1.41 12.46
CA ALA A 121 9.91 0.01 12.26
C ALA A 121 10.56 -0.94 13.28
N GLY A 122 11.46 -0.47 14.15
CA GLY A 122 12.22 -1.29 15.10
C GLY A 122 13.16 -2.27 14.40
N LEU A 123 13.79 -1.84 13.30
CA LEU A 123 14.74 -2.61 12.49
C LEU A 123 16.14 -1.99 12.43
N ASP A 124 16.37 -0.92 13.17
CA ASP A 124 17.64 -0.19 13.25
C ASP A 124 18.81 -1.03 13.79
N ASN A 125 18.51 -2.07 14.58
CA ASN A 125 19.49 -2.99 15.16
C ASN A 125 19.78 -4.24 14.31
N THR A 126 19.26 -4.33 13.09
CA THR A 126 19.42 -5.53 12.25
C THR A 126 20.76 -5.57 11.49
N GLY A 127 21.41 -4.42 11.30
CA GLY A 127 22.74 -4.28 10.69
C GLY A 127 22.86 -5.03 9.36
N LYS A 128 23.86 -5.92 9.27
CA LYS A 128 24.14 -6.73 8.06
C LYS A 128 23.27 -7.98 7.91
N LYS A 129 22.33 -8.23 8.84
CA LYS A 129 21.45 -9.40 8.79
C LYS A 129 20.54 -9.32 7.56
N LYS A 130 20.54 -10.38 6.74
CA LYS A 130 19.71 -10.45 5.54
C LYS A 130 18.25 -10.77 5.90
N ALA A 131 17.29 -10.23 5.14
CA ALA A 131 15.86 -10.40 5.39
C ALA A 131 15.38 -11.86 5.36
N LYS A 132 16.10 -12.77 4.69
CA LYS A 132 15.82 -14.21 4.73
C LYS A 132 15.90 -14.80 6.14
N HIS A 133 16.68 -14.20 7.03
CA HIS A 133 16.85 -14.61 8.42
C HIS A 133 15.94 -13.84 9.40
N PHE A 134 15.06 -13.00 8.89
CA PHE A 134 14.09 -12.27 9.70
C PHE A 134 12.94 -13.19 10.12
N SER A 135 12.42 -12.97 11.34
CA SER A 135 11.17 -13.56 11.76
C SER A 135 10.00 -13.03 10.92
N LEU A 136 8.85 -13.70 10.99
CA LEU A 136 7.65 -13.22 10.29
C LEU A 136 7.32 -11.76 10.66
N GLY A 137 7.31 -11.43 11.96
CA GLY A 137 7.05 -10.08 12.42
C GLY A 137 8.09 -9.06 11.94
N MET A 138 9.38 -9.44 11.85
CA MET A 138 10.41 -8.56 11.27
C MET A 138 10.17 -8.32 9.77
N ARG A 139 9.73 -9.34 9.02
CA ARG A 139 9.39 -9.18 7.60
C ARG A 139 8.16 -8.31 7.41
N GLN A 140 7.15 -8.46 8.25
CA GLN A 140 5.96 -7.57 8.22
C GLN A 140 6.36 -6.11 8.51
N ARG A 141 7.17 -5.87 9.53
CA ARG A 141 7.69 -4.52 9.84
C ARG A 141 8.54 -3.95 8.71
N LEU A 142 9.35 -4.78 8.04
CA LEU A 142 10.11 -4.36 6.86
C LEU A 142 9.18 -3.98 5.71
N GLY A 143 8.10 -4.73 5.47
CA GLY A 143 7.09 -4.38 4.48
C GLY A 143 6.44 -3.02 4.76
N ILE A 144 6.11 -2.74 6.02
CA ILE A 144 5.57 -1.43 6.42
C ILE A 144 6.64 -0.34 6.23
N ALA A 145 7.89 -0.59 6.59
CA ALA A 145 8.99 0.34 6.37
C ALA A 145 9.15 0.70 4.88
N ILE A 146 9.08 -0.30 4.00
CA ILE A 146 9.11 -0.09 2.53
C ILE A 146 7.93 0.79 2.09
N ALA A 147 6.72 0.54 2.61
CA ALA A 147 5.54 1.33 2.28
C ALA A 147 5.64 2.79 2.76
N LEU A 148 6.43 3.07 3.80
CA LEU A 148 6.68 4.41 4.31
C LEU A 148 7.73 5.20 3.51
N CYS A 149 8.50 4.55 2.65
CA CYS A 149 9.48 5.22 1.82
C CYS A 149 8.81 6.29 0.93
N GLY A 150 9.46 7.44 0.80
CA GLY A 150 8.92 8.56 0.03
C GLY A 150 7.86 9.37 0.77
N ASN A 151 7.66 9.12 2.06
CA ASN A 151 6.72 9.86 2.92
C ASN A 151 5.30 9.94 2.31
N PRO A 152 4.62 8.80 2.11
CA PRO A 152 3.30 8.79 1.48
C PRO A 152 2.25 9.54 2.30
N ASP A 153 1.34 10.22 1.63
CA ASP A 153 0.20 10.90 2.27
C ASP A 153 -0.92 9.93 2.65
N PHE A 154 -0.94 8.75 2.03
CA PHE A 154 -1.94 7.71 2.24
C PHE A 154 -1.26 6.35 2.35
N LEU A 155 -1.47 5.69 3.49
CA LEU A 155 -0.94 4.36 3.76
C LEU A 155 -2.07 3.33 3.77
N ILE A 156 -1.91 2.28 2.98
CA ILE A 156 -2.87 1.17 2.90
C ILE A 156 -2.19 -0.10 3.39
N LEU A 157 -2.75 -0.71 4.43
CA LEU A 157 -2.23 -1.93 5.02
C LEU A 157 -3.32 -3.01 4.96
N ASP A 158 -3.02 -4.12 4.27
CA ASP A 158 -3.90 -5.28 4.19
C ASP A 158 -3.45 -6.31 5.22
N GLU A 159 -4.26 -6.51 6.26
CA GLU A 159 -4.02 -7.45 7.37
C GLU A 159 -2.60 -7.29 7.99
N PRO A 160 -2.26 -6.12 8.57
CA PRO A 160 -0.89 -5.81 9.00
C PRO A 160 -0.43 -6.54 10.26
N ALA A 161 -1.28 -7.35 10.88
CA ALA A 161 -0.99 -8.09 12.12
C ALA A 161 -0.82 -9.58 11.88
#